data_9f75aec87ea647a772faa706e9503660
#
_entry.id   9f75aec87ea647a772faa706e9503660
#
_cell.length_a   1.000
_cell.length_b   1.000
_cell.length_c   1.000
_cell.angle_alpha   90.00
_cell.angle_beta   90.00
_cell.angle_gamma   90.00
#
_symmetry.space_group_name_H-M   'P 1'
#
loop_
_entity.id
_entity.type
_entity.pdbx_description
1 polymer ?
#
loop_
_entity_poly.entity_id
_entity_poly.type
_entity_poly.pdbx_seq_one_letter_code
_entity_poly.pdbx_strand_id
1 'polypeptide(L)'
;MLKVENLVTEYGAVRALDGISFTAAEGKITTVIGANGAGKSTLLRTISGLERAKSGYITWADKSLIGKAPESIVRSGIAHVPEGHAVISQLSVAENIEMGSLFRRRNFRSDVKLAIEEVYELFPRLAERSKQLAGTLSGGERQM
;
A
#
# COMPACT_ATOMS: atom_id res chain seq x y z
N MET A 1 6.14 4.92 -13.36
CA MET A 1 6.22 3.50 -13.76
C MET A 1 6.97 2.73 -12.67
N LEU A 2 6.49 1.52 -12.31
CA LEU A 2 7.18 0.59 -11.41
C LEU A 2 7.88 -0.48 -12.24
N LYS A 3 9.15 -0.75 -11.97
CA LYS A 3 9.93 -1.80 -12.64
C LYS A 3 10.58 -2.70 -11.59
N VAL A 4 10.45 -4.00 -11.79
CA VAL A 4 11.03 -5.06 -10.95
C VAL A 4 11.89 -5.93 -11.85
N GLU A 5 13.14 -6.22 -11.45
CA GLU A 5 14.10 -6.97 -12.25
C GLU A 5 14.82 -8.00 -11.39
N ASN A 6 14.69 -9.29 -11.77
CA ASN A 6 15.35 -10.43 -11.15
C ASN A 6 15.22 -10.45 -9.62
N LEU A 7 14.04 -10.09 -9.11
CA LEU A 7 13.80 -9.95 -7.67
C LEU A 7 13.80 -11.30 -6.97
N VAL A 8 14.64 -11.45 -5.97
CA VAL A 8 14.70 -12.62 -5.08
C VAL A 8 14.42 -12.18 -3.66
N THR A 9 13.51 -12.90 -2.99
CA THR A 9 13.19 -12.70 -1.57
C THR A 9 13.12 -14.04 -0.86
N GLU A 10 13.74 -14.16 0.31
CA GLU A 10 13.84 -15.40 1.07
C GLU A 10 13.40 -15.20 2.53
N TYR A 11 12.75 -16.22 3.09
CA TYR A 11 12.45 -16.35 4.52
C TYR A 11 13.29 -17.49 5.09
N GLY A 12 14.42 -17.17 5.67
CA GLY A 12 15.40 -18.20 6.07
C GLY A 12 15.88 -19.01 4.86
N ALA A 13 15.63 -20.30 4.86
CA ALA A 13 16.00 -21.19 3.76
C ALA A 13 14.95 -21.26 2.62
N VAL A 14 13.78 -20.66 2.81
CA VAL A 14 12.69 -20.73 1.83
C VAL A 14 12.76 -19.53 0.88
N ARG A 15 12.97 -19.81 -0.42
CA ARG A 15 12.92 -18.80 -1.47
C ARG A 15 11.46 -18.56 -1.87
N ALA A 16 10.91 -17.42 -1.47
CA ALA A 16 9.53 -17.03 -1.74
C ALA A 16 9.36 -16.31 -3.09
N LEU A 17 10.40 -15.59 -3.54
CA LEU A 17 10.48 -15.01 -4.89
C LEU A 17 11.80 -15.47 -5.51
N ASP A 18 11.73 -15.95 -6.75
CA ASP A 18 12.88 -16.47 -7.48
C ASP A 18 13.03 -15.81 -8.85
N GLY A 19 13.72 -14.66 -8.88
CA GLY A 19 14.05 -13.96 -10.11
C GLY A 19 12.86 -13.31 -10.82
N ILE A 20 11.89 -12.80 -10.08
CA ILE A 20 10.69 -12.17 -10.64
C ILE A 20 11.05 -10.87 -11.35
N SER A 21 10.56 -10.72 -12.59
CA SER A 21 10.72 -9.50 -13.39
C SER A 21 9.40 -9.09 -14.04
N PHE A 22 9.03 -7.82 -13.90
CA PHE A 22 7.87 -7.24 -14.58
C PHE A 22 7.93 -5.71 -14.56
N THR A 23 7.04 -5.09 -15.33
CA THR A 23 6.85 -3.64 -15.34
C THR A 23 5.37 -3.33 -15.19
N ALA A 24 5.03 -2.43 -14.26
CA ALA A 24 3.70 -1.86 -14.12
C ALA A 24 3.70 -0.43 -14.69
N ALA A 25 2.97 -0.26 -15.80
CA ALA A 25 2.90 1.02 -16.49
C ALA A 25 2.06 2.02 -15.70
N GLU A 26 2.39 3.30 -15.85
CA GLU A 26 1.63 4.40 -15.28
C GLU A 26 0.22 4.48 -15.87
N GLY A 27 -0.78 4.78 -15.04
CA GLY A 27 -2.18 4.87 -15.47
C GLY A 27 -2.82 3.55 -15.89
N LYS A 28 -2.16 2.40 -15.61
CA LYS A 28 -2.68 1.06 -15.93
C LYS A 28 -2.85 0.22 -14.68
N ILE A 29 -3.83 -0.69 -14.72
CA ILE A 29 -3.98 -1.74 -13.71
C ILE A 29 -3.09 -2.91 -14.12
N THR A 30 -2.24 -3.36 -13.20
CA THR A 30 -1.40 -4.55 -13.34
C THR A 30 -1.86 -5.59 -12.34
N THR A 31 -2.22 -6.78 -12.81
CA THR A 31 -2.70 -7.88 -11.95
C THR A 31 -1.62 -8.94 -11.79
N VAL A 32 -1.40 -9.38 -10.55
CA VAL A 32 -0.53 -10.51 -10.23
C VAL A 32 -1.40 -11.72 -9.90
N ILE A 33 -1.29 -12.76 -10.72
CA ILE A 33 -2.07 -14.00 -10.61
C ILE A 33 -1.15 -15.15 -10.24
N GLY A 34 -1.64 -16.06 -9.41
CA GLY A 34 -0.91 -17.27 -9.00
C GLY A 34 -1.63 -18.02 -7.89
N ALA A 35 -1.26 -19.27 -7.67
CA ALA A 35 -1.79 -20.10 -6.58
C ALA A 35 -1.50 -19.52 -5.19
N ASN A 36 -2.18 -20.04 -4.16
CA ASN A 36 -1.83 -19.72 -2.78
C ASN A 36 -0.41 -20.22 -2.49
N GLY A 37 0.39 -19.36 -1.82
CA GLY A 37 1.79 -19.65 -1.57
C GLY A 37 2.74 -19.28 -2.73
N ALA A 38 2.27 -18.81 -3.88
CA ALA A 38 3.11 -18.44 -5.03
C ALA A 38 3.94 -17.15 -4.85
N GLY A 39 3.94 -16.54 -3.66
CA GLY A 39 4.75 -15.36 -3.36
C GLY A 39 4.08 -14.00 -3.68
N LYS A 40 2.78 -13.97 -4.04
CA LYS A 40 2.09 -12.71 -4.37
C LYS A 40 2.16 -11.65 -3.26
N SER A 41 1.80 -12.05 -2.04
CA SER A 41 1.88 -11.15 -0.87
C SER A 41 3.33 -10.78 -0.54
N THR A 42 4.27 -11.73 -0.70
CA THR A 42 5.71 -11.45 -0.54
C THR A 42 6.20 -10.41 -1.52
N LEU A 43 5.75 -10.47 -2.78
CA LEU A 43 6.11 -9.48 -3.80
C LEU A 43 5.65 -8.07 -3.38
N LEU A 44 4.39 -7.91 -2.98
CA LEU A 44 3.86 -6.62 -2.53
C LEU A 44 4.58 -6.12 -1.27
N ARG A 45 4.85 -7.00 -0.31
CA ARG A 45 5.60 -6.67 0.92
C ARG A 45 7.04 -6.26 0.61
N THR A 46 7.68 -6.90 -0.37
CA THR A 46 9.05 -6.53 -0.79
C THR A 46 9.07 -5.18 -1.49
N ILE A 47 8.09 -4.91 -2.37
CA ILE A 47 7.97 -3.61 -3.05
C ILE A 47 7.73 -2.48 -2.03
N SER A 48 6.93 -2.72 -0.99
CA SER A 48 6.64 -1.74 0.07
C SER A 48 7.71 -1.66 1.16
N GLY A 49 8.79 -2.43 1.06
CA GLY A 49 9.91 -2.41 2.01
C GLY A 49 9.64 -3.11 3.34
N LEU A 50 8.50 -3.81 3.47
CA LEU A 50 8.17 -4.62 4.64
C LEU A 50 8.97 -5.93 4.68
N GLU A 51 9.44 -6.39 3.52
CA GLU A 51 10.36 -7.52 3.39
C GLU A 51 11.60 -7.07 2.63
N ARG A 52 12.75 -7.62 3.01
CA ARG A 52 14.02 -7.28 2.38
C ARG A 52 14.28 -8.16 1.17
N ALA A 53 14.52 -7.56 0.01
CA ALA A 53 15.03 -8.28 -1.14
C ALA A 53 16.44 -8.83 -0.85
N LYS A 54 16.70 -10.09 -1.23
CA LYS A 54 18.03 -10.69 -1.20
C LYS A 54 18.86 -10.22 -2.38
N SER A 55 18.25 -10.12 -3.56
CA SER A 55 18.87 -9.62 -4.77
C SER A 55 17.82 -9.10 -5.74
N GLY A 56 18.27 -8.50 -6.85
CA GLY A 56 17.42 -7.87 -7.86
C GLY A 56 17.22 -6.39 -7.61
N TYR A 57 16.37 -5.80 -8.43
CA TYR A 57 16.15 -4.35 -8.44
C TYR A 57 14.66 -4.03 -8.43
N ILE A 58 14.29 -2.98 -7.71
CA ILE A 58 12.95 -2.39 -7.75
C ILE A 58 13.15 -0.89 -7.96
N THR A 59 12.55 -0.34 -9.02
CA THR A 59 12.58 1.10 -9.28
C THR A 59 11.17 1.66 -9.40
N TRP A 60 10.96 2.84 -8.85
CA TRP A 60 9.75 3.64 -8.93
C TRP A 60 10.10 5.05 -9.39
N ALA A 61 9.52 5.49 -10.52
CA ALA A 61 9.84 6.78 -11.12
C ALA A 61 11.39 6.99 -11.21
N ASP A 62 12.08 6.00 -11.76
CA ASP A 62 13.53 5.92 -11.96
C ASP A 62 14.40 6.00 -10.68
N LYS A 63 13.77 5.86 -9.50
CA LYS A 63 14.47 5.83 -8.22
C LYS A 63 14.43 4.43 -7.62
N SER A 64 15.59 3.93 -7.17
CA SER A 64 15.67 2.63 -6.49
C SER A 64 14.88 2.64 -5.17
N LEU A 65 14.15 1.56 -4.93
CA LEU A 65 13.46 1.27 -3.67
C LEU A 65 14.23 0.29 -2.78
N ILE A 66 15.24 -0.40 -3.33
CA ILE A 66 15.99 -1.42 -2.58
C ILE A 66 16.64 -0.80 -1.35
N GLY A 67 16.43 -1.44 -0.20
CA GLY A 67 16.98 -1.02 1.10
C GLY A 67 16.36 0.23 1.70
N LYS A 68 15.33 0.79 1.08
CA LYS A 68 14.58 1.91 1.68
C LYS A 68 13.63 1.43 2.75
N ALA A 69 13.48 2.24 3.78
CA ALA A 69 12.46 2.03 4.82
C ALA A 69 11.05 2.24 4.26
N PRO A 70 10.03 1.50 4.76
CA PRO A 70 8.64 1.60 4.31
C PRO A 70 8.12 3.05 4.27
N GLU A 71 8.45 3.85 5.28
CA GLU A 71 8.02 5.26 5.36
C GLU A 71 8.58 6.10 4.19
N SER A 72 9.80 5.80 3.75
CA SER A 72 10.43 6.48 2.59
C SER A 72 9.75 6.07 1.29
N ILE A 73 9.32 4.80 1.20
CA ILE A 73 8.60 4.27 0.04
C ILE A 73 7.21 4.91 -0.04
N VAL A 74 6.47 4.99 1.07
CA VAL A 74 5.19 5.69 1.12
C VAL A 74 5.34 7.16 0.72
N ARG A 75 6.36 7.87 1.22
CA ARG A 75 6.66 9.26 0.82
C ARG A 75 7.02 9.41 -0.65
N SER A 76 7.43 8.36 -1.33
CA SER A 76 7.68 8.36 -2.77
C SER A 76 6.42 8.17 -3.62
N GLY A 77 5.26 7.96 -2.98
CA GLY A 77 3.95 7.83 -3.63
C GLY A 77 3.49 6.39 -3.83
N ILE A 78 4.08 5.41 -3.13
CA ILE A 78 3.61 4.02 -3.16
C ILE A 78 2.83 3.75 -1.87
N ALA A 79 1.55 3.44 -1.99
CA ALA A 79 0.73 2.95 -0.90
C ALA A 79 0.53 1.43 -1.01
N HIS A 80 0.55 0.74 0.13
CA HIS A 80 0.27 -0.69 0.21
C HIS A 80 -0.97 -0.91 1.08
N VAL A 81 -1.99 -1.51 0.50
CA VAL A 81 -3.17 -1.99 1.23
C VAL A 81 -2.93 -3.46 1.54
N PRO A 82 -2.65 -3.82 2.81
CA PRO A 82 -2.38 -5.21 3.18
C PRO A 82 -3.65 -6.05 3.12
N GLU A 83 -3.48 -7.35 2.99
CA GLU A 83 -4.56 -8.32 3.14
C GLU A 83 -5.09 -8.30 4.57
N GLY A 84 -6.41 -8.35 4.74
CA GLY A 84 -7.07 -8.25 6.04
C GLY A 84 -7.46 -6.80 6.41
N HIS A 85 -7.66 -6.55 7.70
CA HIS A 85 -8.21 -5.27 8.15
C HIS A 85 -7.07 -4.31 8.52
N ALA A 86 -6.75 -3.40 7.60
CA ALA A 86 -5.75 -2.34 7.80
C ALA A 86 -6.26 -1.16 8.66
N VAL A 87 -7.51 -1.21 9.16
CA VAL A 87 -8.09 -0.14 9.95
C VAL A 87 -7.74 -0.25 11.43
N ILE A 88 -7.51 0.88 12.08
CA ILE A 88 -7.35 0.96 13.53
C ILE A 88 -8.75 0.95 14.15
N SER A 89 -9.13 -0.20 14.69
CA SER A 89 -10.52 -0.48 15.15
C SER A 89 -11.03 0.48 16.23
N GLN A 90 -10.14 1.03 17.05
CA GLN A 90 -10.45 1.96 18.13
C GLN A 90 -10.62 3.41 17.67
N LEU A 91 -10.23 3.73 16.45
CA LEU A 91 -10.42 5.04 15.86
C LEU A 91 -11.74 5.08 15.07
N SER A 92 -12.31 6.27 14.93
CA SER A 92 -13.44 6.52 14.05
C SER A 92 -13.02 6.37 12.57
N VAL A 93 -14.01 6.29 11.68
CA VAL A 93 -13.79 6.29 10.23
C VAL A 93 -13.00 7.55 9.81
N ALA A 94 -13.42 8.72 10.29
CA ALA A 94 -12.74 9.98 9.98
C ALA A 94 -11.26 9.97 10.40
N GLU A 95 -10.97 9.52 11.62
CA GLU A 95 -9.60 9.44 12.13
C GLU A 95 -8.74 8.43 11.33
N ASN A 96 -9.31 7.29 10.91
CA ASN A 96 -8.60 6.34 10.06
C ASN A 96 -8.25 6.96 8.69
N ILE A 97 -9.16 7.71 8.07
CA ILE A 97 -8.90 8.39 6.80
C ILE A 97 -7.84 9.47 6.99
N GLU A 98 -7.91 10.24 8.08
CA GLU A 98 -6.94 11.28 8.40
C GLU A 98 -5.54 10.71 8.62
N MET A 99 -5.41 9.49 9.18
CA MET A 99 -4.13 8.79 9.33
C MET A 99 -3.40 8.61 7.99
N GLY A 100 -4.12 8.42 6.88
CA GLY A 100 -3.55 8.35 5.54
C GLY A 100 -2.82 9.64 5.12
N SER A 101 -3.13 10.77 5.74
CA SER A 101 -2.50 12.06 5.45
C SER A 101 -1.16 12.29 6.16
N LEU A 102 -0.82 11.49 7.18
CA LEU A 102 0.37 11.70 8.02
C LEU A 102 1.69 11.72 7.24
N PHE A 103 1.76 11.03 6.11
CA PHE A 103 2.95 10.97 5.25
C PHE A 103 2.97 12.04 4.15
N ARG A 104 1.90 12.86 4.02
CA ARG A 104 1.90 14.01 3.13
C ARG A 104 2.74 15.14 3.73
N ARG A 105 3.46 15.88 2.87
CA ARG A 105 4.32 16.98 3.30
C ARG A 105 3.54 18.04 4.09
N ARG A 106 4.12 18.53 5.16
CA ARG A 106 3.58 19.44 6.20
C ARG A 106 2.94 20.77 5.72
N ASN A 107 3.01 21.09 4.43
CA ASN A 107 2.60 22.41 3.91
C ASN A 107 1.18 22.47 3.31
N PHE A 108 0.38 21.41 3.42
CA PHE A 108 -0.90 21.32 2.70
C PHE A 108 -2.06 20.85 3.58
N ARG A 109 -2.37 21.60 4.64
CA ARG A 109 -3.61 21.33 5.39
C ARG A 109 -4.86 21.48 4.52
N SER A 110 -4.87 22.41 3.56
CA SER A 110 -5.92 22.56 2.56
C SER A 110 -6.05 21.33 1.67
N ASP A 111 -4.92 20.78 1.20
CA ASP A 111 -4.92 19.63 0.31
C ASP A 111 -5.36 18.34 1.02
N VAL A 112 -5.07 18.21 2.33
CA VAL A 112 -5.56 17.10 3.14
C VAL A 112 -7.09 17.14 3.24
N LYS A 113 -7.65 18.32 3.49
CA LYS A 113 -9.10 18.48 3.58
C LYS A 113 -9.78 18.12 2.25
N LEU A 114 -9.29 18.64 1.14
CA LEU A 114 -9.79 18.32 -0.20
C LEU A 114 -9.68 16.82 -0.49
N ALA A 115 -8.56 16.19 -0.15
CA ALA A 115 -8.40 14.75 -0.36
C ALA A 115 -9.37 13.91 0.49
N ILE A 116 -9.71 14.35 1.71
CA ILE A 116 -10.73 13.69 2.54
C ILE A 116 -12.12 13.88 1.92
N GLU A 117 -12.42 15.07 1.41
CA GLU A 117 -13.67 15.34 0.69
C GLU A 117 -13.80 14.45 -0.55
N GLU A 118 -12.73 14.30 -1.36
CA GLU A 118 -12.70 13.37 -2.50
C GLU A 118 -12.95 11.91 -2.08
N VAL A 119 -12.39 11.47 -0.95
CA VAL A 119 -12.66 10.12 -0.42
C VAL A 119 -14.13 9.95 -0.06
N TYR A 120 -14.75 10.96 0.55
CA TYR A 120 -16.18 10.91 0.91
C TYR A 120 -17.10 10.99 -0.32
N GLU A 121 -16.69 11.67 -1.39
CA GLU A 121 -17.41 11.65 -2.67
C GLU A 121 -17.35 10.25 -3.33
N LEU A 122 -16.18 9.60 -3.31
CA LEU A 122 -16.00 8.24 -3.82
C LEU A 122 -16.71 7.19 -2.97
N PHE A 123 -16.76 7.39 -1.66
CA PHE A 123 -17.34 6.45 -0.70
C PHE A 123 -18.34 7.14 0.24
N PRO A 124 -19.56 7.49 -0.24
CA PRO A 124 -20.56 8.23 0.57
C PRO A 124 -20.93 7.53 1.90
N ARG A 125 -20.88 6.19 1.92
CA ARG A 125 -21.10 5.39 3.14
C ARG A 125 -20.11 5.70 4.25
N LEU A 126 -18.86 6.01 3.91
CA LEU A 126 -17.86 6.41 4.91
C LEU A 126 -18.13 7.81 5.46
N ALA A 127 -18.66 8.71 4.62
CA ALA A 127 -19.09 10.04 5.07
C ALA A 127 -20.23 9.96 6.08
N GLU A 128 -21.29 9.15 5.78
CA GLU A 128 -22.43 8.92 6.65
C GLU A 128 -22.01 8.37 8.03
N ARG A 129 -20.93 7.58 8.06
CA ARG A 129 -20.43 6.88 9.26
C ARG A 129 -19.13 7.45 9.80
N SER A 130 -18.78 8.67 9.40
CA SER A 130 -17.47 9.29 9.72
C SER A 130 -17.11 9.28 11.21
N LYS A 131 -18.10 9.40 12.09
CA LYS A 131 -17.95 9.38 13.56
C LYS A 131 -18.03 7.97 14.18
N GLN A 132 -18.38 6.95 13.40
CA GLN A 132 -18.50 5.58 13.87
C GLN A 132 -17.10 4.96 14.06
N LEU A 133 -16.93 4.09 15.08
CA LEU A 133 -15.69 3.33 15.26
C LEU A 133 -15.49 2.37 14.08
N ALA A 134 -14.30 2.41 13.46
CA ALA A 134 -14.01 1.60 12.30
C ALA A 134 -14.07 0.08 12.56
N GLY A 135 -13.83 -0.35 13.80
CA GLY A 135 -14.00 -1.74 14.21
C GLY A 135 -15.42 -2.28 14.10
N THR A 136 -16.44 -1.41 14.05
CA THR A 136 -17.85 -1.80 13.95
C THR A 136 -18.39 -1.86 12.53
N LEU A 137 -17.55 -1.48 11.54
CA LEU A 137 -17.88 -1.57 10.12
C LEU A 137 -17.90 -3.03 9.63
N SER A 138 -18.71 -3.31 8.61
CA SER A 138 -18.67 -4.59 7.90
C SER A 138 -17.32 -4.82 7.22
N GLY A 139 -17.01 -6.08 6.85
CA GLY A 139 -15.77 -6.42 6.16
C GLY A 139 -15.58 -5.64 4.85
N GLY A 140 -16.64 -5.48 4.06
CA GLY A 140 -16.60 -4.69 2.82
C GLY A 140 -16.38 -3.19 3.05
N GLU A 141 -17.03 -2.62 4.08
CA GLU A 141 -16.85 -1.20 4.43
C GLU A 141 -15.43 -0.90 4.95
N ARG A 142 -14.78 -1.87 5.57
CA ARG A 142 -13.37 -1.75 6.01
C ARG A 142 -12.35 -1.84 4.87
N GLN A 143 -12.77 -2.29 3.69
CA GLN A 143 -11.94 -2.36 2.49
C GLN A 143 -12.10 -1.14 1.57
N MET A 144 -13.08 -0.29 1.82
CA MET A 144 -13.21 1.02 1.17
C MET A 144 -12.12 1.98 1.64
#